data_dc5c9bae98c651980800703dfb85a459
#
_entry.id   dc5c9bae98c651980800703dfb85a459
#
_cell.length_a   1.000
_cell.length_b   1.000
_cell.length_c   1.000
_cell.angle_alpha   90.00
_cell.angle_beta   90.00
_cell.angle_gamma   90.00
#
_symmetry.space_group_name_H-M   'P 1'
#
loop_
_entity.id
_entity.type
_entity.pdbx_description
1 polymer ?
#
loop_
_entity_poly.entity_id
_entity_poly.type
_entity_poly.pdbx_seq_one_letter_code
_entity_poly.pdbx_strand_id
1 'polypeptide(L)'
;MKILMVLTSHDQLGNTGRKTGIWLEEFSAPYFLFRDAGVEVTVASPKGGQPPIDPKSDLPDNQTEAQRRYKKDAAAQKAFSETARLADMKSENFDTVFYPGGHGPMWDLAESQDSIALLESFYNSGKTIALVCHAPGVLRHVTYQGAPLVKGKHVTGFTDGEEAEVGLTPVPG
;
A
#
# COMPACT_ATOMS: atom_id res chain seq x y z
N MET A 1 -17.13 1.50 11.01
CA MET A 1 -15.71 1.10 10.90
C MET A 1 -15.01 2.08 9.97
N LYS A 2 -13.79 2.50 10.31
CA LYS A 2 -12.97 3.43 9.54
C LYS A 2 -11.65 2.76 9.15
N ILE A 3 -11.34 2.74 7.87
CA ILE A 3 -10.11 2.13 7.34
C ILE A 3 -9.22 3.23 6.75
N LEU A 4 -7.93 3.19 7.09
CA LEU A 4 -6.91 3.96 6.42
C LEU A 4 -6.24 3.09 5.35
N MET A 5 -6.30 3.50 4.08
CA MET A 5 -5.51 2.89 2.99
C MET A 5 -4.30 3.76 2.71
N VAL A 6 -3.10 3.17 2.81
CA VAL A 6 -1.83 3.90 2.63
C VAL A 6 -1.17 3.48 1.32
N LEU A 7 -1.07 4.41 0.38
CA LEU A 7 -0.52 4.21 -0.95
C LEU A 7 0.90 4.77 -1.04
N THR A 8 1.72 4.22 -1.94
CA THR A 8 3.06 4.78 -2.22
C THR A 8 2.98 6.09 -3.00
N SER A 9 3.98 6.94 -2.82
CA SER A 9 4.25 8.12 -3.67
C SER A 9 5.49 7.92 -4.55
N HIS A 10 6.08 6.71 -4.56
CA HIS A 10 7.30 6.39 -5.29
C HIS A 10 7.00 5.83 -6.68
N ASP A 11 7.70 6.35 -7.71
CA ASP A 11 7.39 6.06 -9.12
C ASP A 11 8.55 5.47 -9.93
N GLN A 12 9.68 5.14 -9.30
CA GLN A 12 10.86 4.61 -9.98
C GLN A 12 11.14 3.17 -9.54
N LEU A 13 11.34 2.28 -10.49
CA LEU A 13 11.72 0.88 -10.21
C LEU A 13 13.25 0.77 -10.09
N GLY A 14 13.77 1.11 -8.91
CA GLY A 14 15.22 1.15 -8.66
C GLY A 14 15.96 1.96 -9.72
N ASN A 15 17.10 1.44 -10.17
CA ASN A 15 17.96 2.07 -11.19
C ASN A 15 17.65 1.59 -12.63
N THR A 16 16.52 0.95 -12.86
CA THR A 16 16.19 0.34 -14.16
C THR A 16 15.73 1.34 -15.21
N GLY A 17 15.44 2.58 -14.84
CA GLY A 17 14.80 3.58 -15.70
C GLY A 17 13.31 3.32 -15.96
N ARG A 18 12.74 2.27 -15.35
CA ARG A 18 11.32 1.92 -15.49
C ARG A 18 10.48 2.58 -14.41
N LYS A 19 9.21 2.83 -14.73
CA LYS A 19 8.22 3.33 -13.77
C LYS A 19 7.62 2.18 -12.96
N THR A 20 7.22 2.51 -11.75
CA THR A 20 6.40 1.69 -10.85
C THR A 20 5.40 2.56 -10.12
N GLY A 21 4.75 2.05 -9.11
CA GLY A 21 3.77 2.74 -8.28
C GLY A 21 2.91 1.74 -7.54
N ILE A 22 1.65 2.12 -7.36
CA ILE A 22 0.62 1.25 -6.80
C ILE A 22 0.18 0.21 -7.85
N TRP A 23 -0.05 -1.02 -7.45
CA TRP A 23 -0.74 -1.99 -8.29
C TRP A 23 -2.25 -1.69 -8.25
N LEU A 24 -2.83 -1.24 -9.36
CA LEU A 24 -4.16 -0.62 -9.37
C LEU A 24 -5.27 -1.54 -8.85
N GLU A 25 -5.19 -2.85 -9.11
CA GLU A 25 -6.15 -3.83 -8.58
C GLU A 25 -6.14 -3.87 -7.05
N GLU A 26 -4.97 -3.77 -6.44
CA GLU A 26 -4.80 -3.87 -4.99
C GLU A 26 -5.32 -2.63 -4.24
N PHE A 27 -5.51 -1.53 -4.95
CA PHE A 27 -6.30 -0.40 -4.47
C PHE A 27 -7.78 -0.61 -4.77
N SER A 28 -8.14 -0.86 -6.04
CA SER A 28 -9.52 -0.77 -6.51
C SER A 28 -10.42 -1.85 -5.92
N ALA A 29 -9.97 -3.11 -5.85
CA ALA A 29 -10.79 -4.20 -5.32
C ALA A 29 -11.08 -4.03 -3.84
N PRO A 30 -10.09 -3.84 -2.94
CA PRO A 30 -10.38 -3.60 -1.52
C PRO A 30 -11.15 -2.31 -1.28
N TYR A 31 -10.87 -1.24 -2.02
CA TYR A 31 -11.57 0.03 -1.88
C TYR A 31 -13.08 -0.13 -2.11
N PHE A 32 -13.49 -0.82 -3.18
CA PHE A 32 -14.89 -1.06 -3.44
C PHE A 32 -15.52 -2.06 -2.46
N LEU A 33 -14.78 -3.11 -2.09
CA LEU A 33 -15.25 -4.07 -1.08
C LEU A 33 -15.60 -3.34 0.24
N PHE A 34 -14.74 -2.46 0.70
CA PHE A 34 -14.95 -1.69 1.92
C PHE A 34 -16.11 -0.70 1.77
N ARG A 35 -16.15 0.05 0.68
CA ARG A 35 -17.24 1.01 0.42
C ARG A 35 -18.60 0.34 0.31
N ASP A 36 -18.69 -0.78 -0.40
CA ASP A 36 -19.95 -1.52 -0.59
C ASP A 36 -20.42 -2.15 0.72
N ALA A 37 -19.49 -2.44 1.65
CA ALA A 37 -19.80 -2.85 3.03
C ALA A 37 -20.14 -1.68 3.97
N GLY A 38 -20.24 -0.46 3.47
CA GLY A 38 -20.56 0.74 4.27
C GLY A 38 -19.43 1.21 5.18
N VAL A 39 -18.18 0.82 4.88
CA VAL A 39 -16.99 1.22 5.63
C VAL A 39 -16.50 2.59 5.12
N GLU A 40 -16.15 3.48 6.05
CA GLU A 40 -15.51 4.75 5.73
C GLU A 40 -14.03 4.51 5.39
N VAL A 41 -13.63 4.87 4.18
CA VAL A 41 -12.26 4.70 3.68
C VAL A 41 -11.59 6.05 3.53
N THR A 42 -10.48 6.25 4.22
CA THR A 42 -9.56 7.38 4.01
C THR A 42 -8.34 6.87 3.25
N VAL A 43 -7.91 7.60 2.24
CA VAL A 43 -6.73 7.25 1.46
C VAL A 43 -5.63 8.27 1.72
N ALA A 44 -4.42 7.79 2.05
CA ALA A 44 -3.26 8.63 2.32
C ALA A 44 -2.03 8.15 1.55
N SER A 45 -1.09 9.03 1.33
CA SER A 45 0.23 8.70 0.76
C SER A 45 1.31 9.61 1.36
N PRO A 46 2.60 9.26 1.30
CA PRO A 46 3.66 10.08 1.89
C PRO A 46 3.61 11.55 1.48
N LYS A 47 3.38 11.83 0.19
CA LYS A 47 3.36 13.20 -0.33
C LYS A 47 1.97 13.83 -0.35
N GLY A 48 0.90 13.02 -0.18
CA GLY A 48 -0.46 13.46 -0.51
C GLY A 48 -0.68 13.61 -2.02
N GLY A 49 -1.91 13.93 -2.41
CA GLY A 49 -2.28 14.10 -3.82
C GLY A 49 -2.31 12.80 -4.62
N GLN A 50 -1.95 12.86 -5.88
CA GLN A 50 -2.05 11.74 -6.83
C GLN A 50 -0.90 10.74 -6.67
N PRO A 51 -1.15 9.48 -6.23
CA PRO A 51 -0.15 8.42 -6.25
C PRO A 51 0.20 7.97 -7.67
N PRO A 52 1.42 7.48 -7.93
CA PRO A 52 1.74 6.85 -9.20
C PRO A 52 1.09 5.47 -9.30
N ILE A 53 0.62 5.13 -10.50
CA ILE A 53 0.13 3.79 -10.84
C ILE A 53 1.26 3.04 -11.56
N ASP A 54 1.51 1.78 -11.17
CA ASP A 54 2.41 0.93 -11.93
C ASP A 54 1.84 0.69 -13.34
N PRO A 55 2.58 1.06 -14.40
CA PRO A 55 2.07 0.94 -15.76
C PRO A 55 1.66 -0.47 -16.16
N LYS A 56 2.32 -1.49 -15.60
CA LYS A 56 1.97 -2.89 -15.87
C LYS A 56 0.59 -3.24 -15.31
N SER A 57 0.21 -2.68 -14.16
CA SER A 57 -1.08 -2.96 -13.53
C SER A 57 -2.25 -2.47 -14.35
N ASP A 58 -2.04 -1.49 -15.23
CA ASP A 58 -3.10 -0.90 -16.07
C ASP A 58 -3.12 -1.43 -17.52
N LEU A 59 -2.29 -2.42 -17.83
CA LEU A 59 -2.32 -3.09 -19.15
C LEU A 59 -3.66 -3.82 -19.36
N PRO A 60 -4.15 -3.92 -20.61
CA PRO A 60 -5.43 -4.56 -20.93
C PRO A 60 -5.58 -5.96 -20.32
N ASP A 61 -4.52 -6.77 -20.37
CA ASP A 61 -4.52 -8.15 -19.87
C ASP A 61 -4.57 -8.25 -18.34
N ASN A 62 -4.23 -7.17 -17.62
CA ASN A 62 -4.26 -7.10 -16.18
C ASN A 62 -5.50 -6.40 -15.63
N GLN A 63 -6.42 -5.95 -16.49
CA GLN A 63 -7.59 -5.22 -16.06
C GLN A 63 -8.68 -6.12 -15.50
N THR A 64 -9.05 -5.87 -14.26
CA THR A 64 -10.12 -6.56 -13.56
C THR A 64 -11.44 -5.79 -13.61
N GLU A 65 -12.49 -6.38 -13.05
CA GLU A 65 -13.78 -5.71 -12.90
C GLU A 65 -13.68 -4.49 -11.97
N ALA A 66 -12.94 -4.60 -10.87
CA ALA A 66 -12.74 -3.50 -9.93
C ALA A 66 -12.00 -2.32 -10.55
N GLN A 67 -10.97 -2.58 -11.39
CA GLN A 67 -10.28 -1.53 -12.13
C GLN A 67 -11.18 -0.88 -13.17
N ARG A 68 -12.02 -1.64 -13.88
CA ARG A 68 -13.01 -1.09 -14.83
C ARG A 68 -14.06 -0.24 -14.10
N ARG A 69 -14.46 -0.64 -12.88
CA ARG A 69 -15.34 0.15 -12.02
C ARG A 69 -14.66 1.44 -11.58
N TYR A 70 -13.40 1.38 -11.13
CA TYR A 70 -12.59 2.53 -10.74
C TYR A 70 -12.54 3.59 -11.87
N LYS A 71 -12.29 3.17 -13.11
CA LYS A 71 -12.23 4.07 -14.27
C LYS A 71 -13.55 4.80 -14.58
N LYS A 72 -14.67 4.35 -14.00
CA LYS A 72 -16.02 4.95 -14.17
C LYS A 72 -16.57 5.62 -12.92
N ASP A 73 -15.95 5.42 -11.76
CA ASP A 73 -16.40 5.96 -10.46
C ASP A 73 -15.61 7.21 -10.11
N ALA A 74 -16.24 8.39 -10.31
CA ALA A 74 -15.61 9.68 -10.04
C ALA A 74 -15.21 9.85 -8.56
N ALA A 75 -15.96 9.26 -7.63
CA ALA A 75 -15.63 9.33 -6.20
C ALA A 75 -14.38 8.50 -5.86
N ALA A 76 -14.22 7.30 -6.46
CA ALA A 76 -13.03 6.49 -6.29
C ALA A 76 -11.79 7.15 -6.93
N GLN A 77 -11.95 7.74 -8.12
CA GLN A 77 -10.88 8.49 -8.78
C GLN A 77 -10.47 9.71 -7.95
N LYS A 78 -11.43 10.43 -7.37
CA LYS A 78 -11.15 11.56 -6.48
C LYS A 78 -10.42 11.10 -5.22
N ALA A 79 -10.87 10.04 -4.56
CA ALA A 79 -10.21 9.49 -3.38
C ALA A 79 -8.76 9.07 -3.66
N PHE A 80 -8.49 8.55 -4.86
CA PHE A 80 -7.14 8.18 -5.30
C PHE A 80 -6.28 9.40 -5.65
N SER A 81 -6.85 10.39 -6.34
CA SER A 81 -6.08 11.56 -6.82
C SER A 81 -5.84 12.63 -5.75
N GLU A 82 -6.63 12.64 -4.68
CA GLU A 82 -6.58 13.63 -3.61
C GLU A 82 -6.23 12.97 -2.26
N THR A 83 -5.23 12.09 -2.24
CA THR A 83 -4.84 11.43 -0.99
C THR A 83 -4.38 12.43 0.06
N ALA A 84 -4.69 12.15 1.33
CA ALA A 84 -4.17 12.92 2.45
C ALA A 84 -2.66 12.68 2.63
N ARG A 85 -1.95 13.60 3.26
CA ARG A 85 -0.54 13.38 3.62
C ARG A 85 -0.44 12.37 4.76
N LEU A 86 0.45 11.39 4.61
CA LEU A 86 0.63 10.34 5.62
C LEU A 86 1.02 10.92 6.99
N ALA A 87 1.85 11.95 7.02
CA ALA A 87 2.27 12.65 8.24
C ALA A 87 1.12 13.22 9.09
N ASP A 88 -0.04 13.47 8.45
CA ASP A 88 -1.22 14.03 9.13
C ASP A 88 -2.14 12.92 9.69
N MET A 89 -1.84 11.64 9.41
CA MET A 89 -2.68 10.51 9.82
C MET A 89 -2.35 10.06 11.24
N LYS A 90 -3.40 9.80 12.01
CA LYS A 90 -3.27 9.31 13.40
C LYS A 90 -4.04 8.02 13.57
N SER A 91 -3.39 6.98 14.10
CA SER A 91 -3.99 5.65 14.26
C SER A 91 -5.28 5.67 15.10
N GLU A 92 -5.41 6.61 16.04
CA GLU A 92 -6.60 6.76 16.90
C GLU A 92 -7.89 7.03 16.11
N ASN A 93 -7.78 7.61 14.92
CA ASN A 93 -8.93 7.96 14.07
C ASN A 93 -9.45 6.79 13.22
N PHE A 94 -8.78 5.63 13.24
CA PHE A 94 -9.09 4.48 12.39
C PHE A 94 -9.15 3.18 13.18
N ASP A 95 -9.91 2.22 12.68
CA ASP A 95 -10.03 0.88 13.27
C ASP A 95 -8.96 -0.07 12.74
N THR A 96 -8.51 0.13 11.51
CA THR A 96 -7.50 -0.68 10.84
C THR A 96 -6.76 0.11 9.77
N VAL A 97 -5.59 -0.37 9.38
CA VAL A 97 -4.80 0.15 8.26
C VAL A 97 -4.56 -0.94 7.22
N PHE A 98 -4.65 -0.58 5.94
CA PHE A 98 -4.38 -1.43 4.80
C PHE A 98 -3.35 -0.79 3.87
N TYR A 99 -2.31 -1.55 3.54
CA TYR A 99 -1.26 -1.15 2.61
C TYR A 99 -1.38 -2.00 1.33
N PRO A 100 -1.91 -1.46 0.23
CA PRO A 100 -1.77 -2.05 -1.09
C PRO A 100 -0.31 -2.09 -1.52
N GLY A 101 0.02 -3.00 -2.42
CA GLY A 101 1.39 -3.16 -2.91
C GLY A 101 1.65 -2.43 -4.22
N GLY A 102 2.25 -3.13 -5.16
CA GLY A 102 3.13 -2.62 -6.17
C GLY A 102 4.54 -2.51 -5.59
N HIS A 103 5.55 -2.22 -6.37
CA HIS A 103 6.93 -2.17 -5.88
C HIS A 103 7.24 -0.89 -5.08
N GLY A 104 6.56 0.23 -5.37
CA GLY A 104 6.82 1.54 -4.75
C GLY A 104 6.97 1.55 -3.22
N PRO A 105 6.12 0.82 -2.44
CA PRO A 105 6.20 0.78 -0.98
C PRO A 105 7.56 0.40 -0.42
N MET A 106 8.36 -0.39 -1.14
CA MET A 106 9.68 -0.83 -0.71
C MET A 106 10.71 0.32 -0.64
N TRP A 107 10.49 1.41 -1.36
CA TRP A 107 11.41 2.57 -1.35
C TRP A 107 10.97 3.70 -0.43
N ASP A 108 9.70 4.10 -0.50
CA ASP A 108 9.25 5.23 0.30
C ASP A 108 8.64 4.84 1.64
N LEU A 109 7.67 3.93 1.65
CA LEU A 109 6.95 3.57 2.86
C LEU A 109 7.78 2.73 3.84
N ALA A 110 8.66 1.87 3.32
CA ALA A 110 9.53 1.04 4.15
C ALA A 110 10.56 1.88 4.95
N GLU A 111 10.97 3.03 4.42
CA GLU A 111 11.96 3.93 5.03
C GLU A 111 11.30 5.15 5.72
N SER A 112 10.00 5.36 5.53
CA SER A 112 9.28 6.51 6.10
C SER A 112 9.10 6.38 7.60
N GLN A 113 9.62 7.35 8.35
CA GLN A 113 9.40 7.43 9.80
C GLN A 113 7.90 7.59 10.13
N ASP A 114 7.13 8.31 9.31
CA ASP A 114 5.69 8.46 9.49
C ASP A 114 4.96 7.11 9.32
N SER A 115 5.34 6.30 8.32
CA SER A 115 4.79 4.97 8.10
C SER A 115 5.15 4.02 9.24
N ILE A 116 6.41 3.99 9.66
CA ILE A 116 6.90 3.16 10.76
C ILE A 116 6.15 3.49 12.06
N ALA A 117 6.13 4.78 12.45
CA ALA A 117 5.45 5.22 13.68
C ALA A 117 3.95 4.93 13.64
N LEU A 118 3.30 5.10 12.48
CA LEU A 118 1.90 4.80 12.30
C LEU A 118 1.61 3.31 12.52
N LEU A 119 2.40 2.41 11.90
CA LEU A 119 2.26 0.96 12.06
C LEU A 119 2.51 0.52 13.50
N GLU A 120 3.55 1.06 14.14
CA GLU A 120 3.83 0.81 15.57
C GLU A 120 2.64 1.25 16.45
N SER A 121 2.03 2.40 16.14
CA SER A 121 0.88 2.91 16.87
C SER A 121 -0.38 2.03 16.69
N PHE A 122 -0.66 1.55 15.46
CA PHE A 122 -1.73 0.59 15.21
C PHE A 122 -1.52 -0.70 15.99
N TYR A 123 -0.30 -1.24 15.94
CA TYR A 123 0.02 -2.49 16.62
C TYR A 123 -0.06 -2.35 18.15
N ASN A 124 0.50 -1.28 18.72
CA ASN A 124 0.45 -0.99 20.16
C ASN A 124 -0.99 -0.82 20.68
N SER A 125 -1.90 -0.37 19.82
CA SER A 125 -3.33 -0.21 20.13
C SER A 125 -4.15 -1.49 19.92
N GLY A 126 -3.51 -2.61 19.55
CA GLY A 126 -4.18 -3.87 19.27
C GLY A 126 -5.03 -3.86 17.99
N LYS A 127 -4.79 -2.90 17.09
CA LYS A 127 -5.55 -2.75 15.84
C LYS A 127 -4.93 -3.58 14.72
N THR A 128 -5.77 -3.97 13.77
CA THR A 128 -5.35 -4.79 12.63
C THR A 128 -4.49 -3.98 11.66
N ILE A 129 -3.39 -4.59 11.20
CA ILE A 129 -2.56 -4.14 10.09
C ILE A 129 -2.69 -5.17 8.98
N ALA A 130 -3.06 -4.75 7.78
CA ALA A 130 -3.18 -5.60 6.61
C ALA A 130 -2.28 -5.08 5.49
N LEU A 131 -1.57 -6.01 4.83
CA LEU A 131 -0.59 -5.70 3.79
C LEU A 131 -0.69 -6.77 2.69
N VAL A 132 -0.47 -6.38 1.44
CA VAL A 132 -0.52 -7.30 0.29
C VAL A 132 0.67 -7.09 -0.64
N CYS A 133 1.03 -8.13 -1.42
CA CYS A 133 2.06 -8.08 -2.46
C CYS A 133 3.44 -7.71 -1.88
N HIS A 134 4.04 -6.59 -2.28
CA HIS A 134 5.32 -6.09 -1.75
C HIS A 134 5.17 -5.24 -0.48
N ALA A 135 3.94 -4.84 -0.12
CA ALA A 135 3.72 -4.01 1.07
C ALA A 135 4.20 -4.64 2.39
N PRO A 136 4.26 -5.97 2.60
CA PRO A 136 4.89 -6.53 3.80
C PRO A 136 6.33 -6.09 4.04
N GLY A 137 7.05 -5.65 3.00
CA GLY A 137 8.39 -5.05 3.11
C GLY A 137 8.44 -3.79 3.98
N VAL A 138 7.31 -3.06 4.15
CA VAL A 138 7.26 -1.89 5.02
C VAL A 138 7.45 -2.22 6.50
N LEU A 139 7.32 -3.49 6.90
CA LEU A 139 7.51 -3.94 8.27
C LEU A 139 9.00 -4.10 8.67
N ARG A 140 9.94 -3.95 7.73
CA ARG A 140 11.37 -4.25 7.97
C ARG A 140 11.98 -3.42 9.11
N HIS A 141 11.54 -2.20 9.33
CA HIS A 141 12.00 -1.31 10.39
C HIS A 141 10.99 -1.08 11.51
N VAL A 142 9.80 -1.68 11.40
CA VAL A 142 8.76 -1.55 12.42
C VAL A 142 9.09 -2.41 13.63
N THR A 143 9.02 -1.82 14.82
CA THR A 143 9.40 -2.46 16.07
C THR A 143 8.22 -2.56 17.06
N TYR A 144 8.33 -3.52 17.98
CA TYR A 144 7.45 -3.64 19.13
C TYR A 144 8.27 -4.05 20.34
N GLN A 145 8.21 -3.25 21.42
CA GLN A 145 9.00 -3.46 22.65
C GLN A 145 10.51 -3.67 22.39
N GLY A 146 11.07 -2.91 21.44
CA GLY A 146 12.49 -2.95 21.11
C GLY A 146 12.95 -4.14 20.25
N ALA A 147 12.01 -4.94 19.73
CA ALA A 147 12.31 -6.01 18.79
C ALA A 147 11.57 -5.82 17.47
N PRO A 148 12.02 -6.40 16.33
CA PRO A 148 11.26 -6.37 15.10
C PRO A 148 9.83 -6.87 15.31
N LEU A 149 8.84 -6.13 14.81
CA LEU A 149 7.42 -6.46 14.97
C LEU A 149 7.10 -7.88 14.50
N VAL A 150 7.76 -8.32 13.43
CA VAL A 150 7.55 -9.65 12.83
C VAL A 150 8.26 -10.79 13.56
N LYS A 151 9.07 -10.50 14.58
CA LYS A 151 9.79 -11.53 15.34
C LYS A 151 8.84 -12.58 15.92
N GLY A 152 9.06 -13.84 15.56
CA GLY A 152 8.26 -14.98 16.02
C GLY A 152 6.87 -15.09 15.35
N LYS A 153 6.59 -14.32 14.29
CA LYS A 153 5.35 -14.39 13.51
C LYS A 153 5.59 -15.08 12.17
N HIS A 154 4.54 -15.72 11.67
CA HIS A 154 4.49 -16.17 10.29
C HIS A 154 4.04 -15.01 9.41
N VAL A 155 4.87 -14.61 8.46
CA VAL A 155 4.59 -13.53 7.50
C VAL A 155 4.92 -14.01 6.10
N THR A 156 4.26 -13.48 5.11
CA THR A 156 4.56 -13.68 3.70
C THR A 156 4.41 -12.37 2.95
N GLY A 157 4.94 -12.33 1.75
CA GLY A 157 4.83 -11.22 0.82
C GLY A 157 5.11 -11.72 -0.58
N PHE A 158 5.41 -10.81 -1.50
CA PHE A 158 5.86 -11.18 -2.84
C PHE A 158 7.26 -11.82 -2.74
N THR A 159 7.40 -13.04 -3.27
CA THR A 159 8.57 -13.88 -3.05
C THR A 159 9.60 -13.74 -4.17
N ASP A 160 10.85 -14.15 -3.92
CA ASP A 160 11.91 -14.18 -4.93
C ASP A 160 11.52 -15.04 -6.15
N GLY A 161 10.73 -16.10 -5.94
CA GLY A 161 10.21 -16.95 -7.01
C GLY A 161 9.25 -16.19 -7.93
N GLU A 162 8.33 -15.43 -7.33
CA GLU A 162 7.38 -14.57 -8.06
C GLU A 162 8.12 -13.41 -8.76
N GLU A 163 9.16 -12.82 -8.14
CA GLU A 163 10.01 -11.81 -8.79
C GLU A 163 10.72 -12.39 -10.03
N ALA A 164 11.20 -13.62 -9.94
CA ALA A 164 11.81 -14.29 -11.07
C ALA A 164 10.83 -14.49 -12.25
N GLU A 165 9.58 -14.88 -11.94
CA GLU A 165 8.52 -15.07 -12.95
C GLU A 165 8.16 -13.76 -13.66
N VAL A 166 8.17 -12.62 -12.94
CA VAL A 166 7.91 -11.30 -13.55
C VAL A 166 9.16 -10.60 -14.09
N GLY A 167 10.32 -11.26 -14.04
CA GLY A 167 11.58 -10.79 -14.63
C GLY A 167 12.22 -9.62 -13.87
N LEU A 168 12.09 -9.59 -12.54
CA LEU A 168 12.55 -8.48 -11.67
C LEU A 168 13.60 -8.88 -10.63
N THR A 169 14.04 -10.14 -10.59
CA THR A 169 15.04 -10.66 -9.62
C THR A 169 16.30 -9.79 -9.46
N PRO A 170 16.82 -9.06 -10.47
CA PRO A 170 18.00 -8.22 -10.28
C PRO A 170 17.70 -6.82 -9.76
N VAL A 171 16.45 -6.52 -9.43
CA VAL A 171 16.09 -5.18 -8.92
C VAL A 171 16.20 -5.22 -7.39
N PRO A 172 17.26 -4.62 -6.78
CA PRO A 172 17.35 -4.54 -5.33
C PRO A 172 16.23 -3.65 -4.80
N GLY A 173 15.47 -4.18 -3.85
CA GLY A 173 14.53 -3.44 -3.03
C GLY A 173 15.23 -2.82 -1.82
#